data_45f6edf1f854f32fbbda0a01206d8e85
#
_entry.id   45f6edf1f854f32fbbda0a01206d8e85
#
_cell.length_a   1.000
_cell.length_b   1.000
_cell.length_c   1.000
_cell.angle_alpha   90.00
_cell.angle_beta   90.00
_cell.angle_gamma   90.00
#
_symmetry.space_group_name_H-M   'P 1'
#
loop_
_entity.id
_entity.type
_entity.pdbx_description
1 polymer ?
#
loop_
_entity_poly.entity_id
_entity_poly.type
_entity_poly.pdbx_seq_one_letter_code
_entity_poly.pdbx_strand_id
1 'polypeptide(L)'
;MREVMIGNFAIARGLTEAGLELAAAYPGTPSSEILPGIVEFKKREKLSIHTEWSTNERCAFEVAFGGASAGRKAACMMKQVGLNVAFPPLLHGHAKTLKGALVIVSCDDPGPQSSQTEQDTRLLAAFFGIPVFDPASPKEAGDMAYYALKYSYEHKVPVILRSTHRVSHARESIELFAPGSRKVELDEGLKHKGKGKLGIVSSGMTYAITMDILGELGLGNEISLYKVSRIFPLAPEVIKFINRQEKTLVLEETDVALESLLDHGEKVLGRRSGHVPGAGELTYDVVRDIVSSVAKEQGIKVPAFKADTSIEDALKEVKIVPRPPKLCAGCSHRASFYAMRSAFSDTIFPG
;
A
#
# COMPACT_ATOMS: atom_id res chain seq x y z
N MET A 1 10.22 -12.95 19.85
CA MET A 1 9.56 -11.88 20.63
C MET A 1 8.50 -11.22 19.75
N ARG A 2 7.37 -10.75 20.33
CA ARG A 2 6.34 -10.05 19.54
C ARG A 2 6.13 -8.66 20.12
N GLU A 3 5.90 -7.67 19.24
CA GLU A 3 5.62 -6.29 19.61
C GLU A 3 4.43 -5.76 18.79
N VAL A 4 3.58 -4.93 19.42
CA VAL A 4 2.50 -4.24 18.71
C VAL A 4 3.08 -2.96 18.10
N MET A 5 2.98 -2.85 16.78
CA MET A 5 3.50 -1.69 16.05
C MET A 5 2.61 -1.32 14.85
N ILE A 6 2.77 -0.09 14.37
CA ILE A 6 2.12 0.36 13.14
C ILE A 6 2.82 -0.23 11.90
N GLY A 7 2.11 -0.26 10.77
CA GLY A 7 2.65 -0.80 9.51
C GLY A 7 3.95 -0.15 9.06
N ASN A 8 4.11 1.15 9.25
CA ASN A 8 5.37 1.84 8.95
C ASN A 8 6.56 1.29 9.76
N PHE A 9 6.34 0.97 11.03
CA PHE A 9 7.36 0.33 11.86
C PHE A 9 7.58 -1.14 11.48
N ALA A 10 6.53 -1.83 11.04
CA ALA A 10 6.68 -3.19 10.51
C ALA A 10 7.51 -3.22 9.22
N ILE A 11 7.30 -2.26 8.30
CA ILE A 11 8.14 -2.07 7.11
C ILE A 11 9.59 -1.80 7.51
N ALA A 12 9.82 -0.86 8.43
CA ALA A 12 11.14 -0.55 8.98
C ALA A 12 11.81 -1.80 9.56
N ARG A 13 11.04 -2.61 10.31
CA ARG A 13 11.52 -3.87 10.88
C ARG A 13 11.90 -4.89 9.81
N GLY A 14 11.05 -5.11 8.82
CA GLY A 14 11.32 -6.02 7.71
C GLY A 14 12.61 -5.66 6.95
N LEU A 15 12.79 -4.37 6.62
CA LEU A 15 14.01 -3.88 5.96
C LEU A 15 15.26 -4.09 6.81
N THR A 16 15.22 -3.79 8.12
CA THR A 16 16.37 -3.96 9.02
C THR A 16 16.73 -5.43 9.18
N GLU A 17 15.75 -6.31 9.32
CA GLU A 17 15.96 -7.75 9.40
C GLU A 17 16.53 -8.35 8.10
N ALA A 18 16.20 -7.78 6.94
CA ALA A 18 16.76 -8.18 5.65
C ALA A 18 18.21 -7.71 5.44
N GLY A 19 18.74 -6.93 6.37
CA GLY A 19 20.12 -6.44 6.33
C GLY A 19 20.28 -5.14 5.54
N LEU A 20 19.34 -4.20 5.69
CA LEU A 20 19.42 -2.84 5.15
C LEU A 20 20.72 -2.16 5.60
N GLU A 21 21.40 -1.46 4.69
CA GLU A 21 22.66 -0.73 4.96
C GLU A 21 22.52 0.78 4.76
N LEU A 22 21.54 1.22 3.97
CA LEU A 22 21.28 2.63 3.67
C LEU A 22 19.79 2.92 3.56
N ALA A 23 19.33 3.94 4.25
CA ALA A 23 17.96 4.44 4.21
C ALA A 23 17.95 5.95 4.00
N ALA A 24 17.32 6.42 2.95
CA ALA A 24 17.11 7.84 2.66
C ALA A 24 15.61 8.11 2.51
N ALA A 25 15.11 9.23 3.03
CA ALA A 25 13.69 9.54 3.00
C ALA A 25 13.43 11.03 2.87
N TYR A 26 12.23 11.36 2.41
CA TYR A 26 11.65 12.68 2.55
C TYR A 26 10.30 12.58 3.26
N PRO A 27 10.01 13.43 4.26
CA PRO A 27 8.82 13.28 5.08
C PRO A 27 7.54 13.59 4.28
N GLY A 28 6.55 12.72 4.43
CA GLY A 28 5.23 12.87 3.83
C GLY A 28 4.28 11.79 4.35
N THR A 29 3.16 12.18 4.97
CA THR A 29 2.14 11.23 5.43
C THR A 29 1.50 10.54 4.22
N PRO A 30 1.43 9.19 4.19
CA PRO A 30 1.56 8.27 5.33
C PRO A 30 2.91 7.54 5.50
N SER A 31 4.03 7.99 4.91
CA SER A 31 5.33 7.27 4.94
C SER A 31 6.29 7.72 6.04
N SER A 32 5.99 8.82 6.74
CA SER A 32 6.96 9.55 7.57
C SER A 32 7.56 8.74 8.72
N GLU A 33 6.86 7.75 9.27
CA GLU A 33 7.31 7.00 10.44
C GLU A 33 8.26 5.86 10.09
N ILE A 34 8.47 5.54 8.81
CA ILE A 34 9.34 4.42 8.41
C ILE A 34 10.81 4.69 8.77
N LEU A 35 11.33 5.87 8.42
CA LEU A 35 12.71 6.21 8.75
C LEU A 35 12.97 6.31 10.26
N PRO A 36 12.12 6.97 11.08
CA PRO A 36 12.21 6.89 12.55
C PRO A 36 12.22 5.46 13.08
N GLY A 37 11.39 4.56 12.54
CA GLY A 37 11.39 3.15 12.89
C GLY A 37 12.74 2.47 12.61
N ILE A 38 13.35 2.72 11.44
CA ILE A 38 14.69 2.22 11.11
C ILE A 38 15.73 2.76 12.10
N VAL A 39 15.66 4.06 12.44
CA VAL A 39 16.58 4.69 13.41
C VAL A 39 16.45 4.05 14.80
N GLU A 40 15.22 3.74 15.22
CA GLU A 40 14.96 3.08 16.51
C GLU A 40 15.56 1.68 16.53
N PHE A 41 15.28 0.83 15.54
CA PHE A 41 15.83 -0.54 15.46
C PHE A 41 17.34 -0.53 15.31
N LYS A 42 17.89 0.39 14.50
CA LYS A 42 19.35 0.59 14.39
C LYS A 42 19.99 0.85 15.75
N LYS A 43 19.41 1.73 16.57
CA LYS A 43 19.92 2.05 17.91
C LYS A 43 19.78 0.86 18.85
N ARG A 44 18.61 0.23 18.90
CA ARG A 44 18.28 -0.87 19.78
C ARG A 44 19.18 -2.09 19.56
N GLU A 45 19.46 -2.40 18.29
CA GLU A 45 20.22 -3.59 17.91
C GLU A 45 21.68 -3.30 17.49
N LYS A 46 22.11 -2.04 17.64
CA LYS A 46 23.49 -1.58 17.31
C LYS A 46 23.86 -1.89 15.84
N LEU A 47 22.92 -1.74 14.91
CA LEU A 47 23.13 -2.01 13.49
C LEU A 47 23.89 -0.84 12.82
N SER A 48 24.73 -1.17 11.84
CA SER A 48 25.45 -0.18 11.03
C SER A 48 24.63 0.16 9.78
N ILE A 49 23.65 1.06 9.91
CA ILE A 49 22.80 1.53 8.82
C ILE A 49 23.00 3.04 8.65
N HIS A 50 23.33 3.51 7.46
CA HIS A 50 23.26 4.95 7.16
C HIS A 50 21.78 5.37 7.06
N THR A 51 21.40 6.43 7.76
CA THR A 51 20.02 6.95 7.76
C THR A 51 20.03 8.45 7.60
N GLU A 52 19.26 8.98 6.65
CA GLU A 52 19.16 10.42 6.43
C GLU A 52 17.78 10.89 5.97
N TRP A 53 17.41 12.08 6.40
CA TRP A 53 16.39 12.88 5.74
C TRP A 53 17.03 13.68 4.62
N SER A 54 16.58 13.44 3.40
CA SER A 54 17.05 14.18 2.23
C SER A 54 16.28 15.49 2.04
N THR A 55 16.79 16.38 1.19
CA THR A 55 16.17 17.69 0.93
C THR A 55 14.87 17.62 0.12
N ASN A 56 14.69 16.55 -0.65
CA ASN A 56 13.45 16.17 -1.35
C ASN A 56 13.51 14.70 -1.75
N GLU A 57 12.43 14.20 -2.35
CA GLU A 57 12.29 12.78 -2.74
C GLU A 57 13.24 12.37 -3.86
N ARG A 58 13.57 13.30 -4.77
CA ARG A 58 14.58 13.07 -5.81
C ARG A 58 15.94 12.78 -5.18
N CYS A 59 16.37 13.61 -4.25
CA CYS A 59 17.64 13.39 -3.54
C CYS A 59 17.62 12.08 -2.74
N ALA A 60 16.50 11.76 -2.05
CA ALA A 60 16.35 10.49 -1.33
C ALA A 60 16.51 9.29 -2.27
N PHE A 61 15.89 9.34 -3.44
CA PHE A 61 16.03 8.28 -4.44
C PHE A 61 17.47 8.20 -4.97
N GLU A 62 18.08 9.31 -5.34
CA GLU A 62 19.44 9.35 -5.91
C GLU A 62 20.50 8.84 -4.92
N VAL A 63 20.37 9.16 -3.63
CA VAL A 63 21.23 8.64 -2.57
C VAL A 63 21.08 7.12 -2.43
N ALA A 64 19.84 6.62 -2.34
CA ALA A 64 19.58 5.18 -2.24
C ALA A 64 20.02 4.43 -3.51
N PHE A 65 19.75 4.98 -4.69
CA PHE A 65 20.16 4.41 -5.98
C PHE A 65 21.68 4.38 -6.14
N GLY A 66 22.37 5.46 -5.73
CA GLY A 66 23.83 5.52 -5.69
C GLY A 66 24.43 4.44 -4.78
N GLY A 67 23.86 4.30 -3.58
CA GLY A 67 24.23 3.25 -2.64
C GLY A 67 24.03 1.84 -3.23
N ALA A 68 22.87 1.58 -3.83
CA ALA A 68 22.56 0.29 -4.47
C ALA A 68 23.50 0.01 -5.67
N SER A 69 23.82 1.02 -6.45
CA SER A 69 24.78 0.92 -7.57
C SER A 69 26.20 0.62 -7.10
N ALA A 70 26.58 1.12 -5.91
CA ALA A 70 27.84 0.84 -5.26
C ALA A 70 27.88 -0.53 -4.52
N GLY A 71 26.77 -1.27 -4.51
CA GLY A 71 26.71 -2.63 -3.90
C GLY A 71 26.02 -2.69 -2.55
N ARG A 72 25.47 -1.58 -2.04
CA ARG A 72 24.75 -1.56 -0.76
C ARG A 72 23.31 -2.05 -0.91
N LYS A 73 22.75 -2.57 0.17
CA LYS A 73 21.32 -2.82 0.31
C LYS A 73 20.67 -1.54 0.78
N ALA A 74 19.95 -0.87 -0.11
CA ALA A 74 19.42 0.47 0.11
C ALA A 74 17.89 0.50 0.02
N ALA A 75 17.28 1.46 0.71
CA ALA A 75 15.88 1.80 0.57
C ALA A 75 15.67 3.32 0.54
N CYS A 76 14.70 3.78 -0.25
CA CYS A 76 14.17 5.13 -0.13
C CYS A 76 12.68 5.10 0.19
N MET A 77 12.20 6.06 0.98
CA MET A 77 10.83 6.11 1.46
C MET A 77 10.24 7.49 1.17
N MET A 78 9.02 7.47 0.63
CA MET A 78 8.29 8.67 0.25
C MET A 78 6.78 8.42 0.13
N LYS A 79 6.02 9.50 0.11
CA LYS A 79 4.61 9.50 -0.24
C LYS A 79 4.44 9.34 -1.76
N GLN A 80 3.26 8.89 -2.23
CA GLN A 80 2.98 8.68 -3.65
C GLN A 80 3.27 9.91 -4.52
N VAL A 81 2.89 11.12 -4.07
CA VAL A 81 3.17 12.35 -4.83
C VAL A 81 4.67 12.69 -4.87
N GLY A 82 5.44 12.23 -3.88
CA GLY A 82 6.89 12.35 -3.87
C GLY A 82 7.57 11.49 -4.93
N LEU A 83 6.94 10.38 -5.33
CA LEU A 83 7.44 9.58 -6.44
C LEU A 83 7.44 10.38 -7.76
N ASN A 84 6.54 11.34 -7.93
CA ASN A 84 6.55 12.26 -9.08
C ASN A 84 7.80 13.14 -9.09
N VAL A 85 8.27 13.56 -7.92
CA VAL A 85 9.52 14.35 -7.77
C VAL A 85 10.75 13.48 -8.08
N ALA A 86 10.70 12.20 -7.72
CA ALA A 86 11.74 11.22 -8.00
C ALA A 86 11.64 10.61 -9.42
N PHE A 87 10.63 10.98 -10.21
CA PHE A 87 10.36 10.38 -11.52
C PHE A 87 11.53 10.51 -12.52
N PRO A 88 12.18 11.68 -12.73
CA PRO A 88 13.27 11.78 -13.70
C PRO A 88 14.45 10.84 -13.40
N PRO A 89 15.03 10.77 -12.20
CA PRO A 89 16.11 9.82 -11.93
C PRO A 89 15.62 8.38 -11.93
N LEU A 90 14.38 8.08 -11.54
CA LEU A 90 13.79 6.75 -11.61
C LEU A 90 13.68 6.29 -13.07
N LEU A 91 13.26 7.17 -13.99
CA LEU A 91 13.18 6.88 -15.43
C LEU A 91 14.55 6.49 -16.01
N HIS A 92 15.64 7.07 -15.52
CA HIS A 92 16.98 6.71 -15.96
C HIS A 92 17.57 5.51 -15.21
N GLY A 93 17.12 5.28 -13.98
CA GLY A 93 17.66 4.25 -13.06
C GLY A 93 17.01 2.88 -13.18
N HIS A 94 15.72 2.80 -13.56
CA HIS A 94 14.94 1.56 -13.53
C HIS A 94 15.54 0.41 -14.35
N ALA A 95 16.13 0.72 -15.49
CA ALA A 95 16.74 -0.26 -16.40
C ALA A 95 18.20 -0.61 -16.07
N LYS A 96 18.77 -0.04 -14.99
CA LYS A 96 20.16 -0.31 -14.59
C LYS A 96 20.23 -1.55 -13.72
N THR A 97 21.16 -2.44 -14.06
CA THR A 97 21.50 -3.58 -13.20
C THR A 97 22.21 -3.08 -11.94
N LEU A 98 21.66 -3.40 -10.78
CA LEU A 98 22.20 -3.02 -9.48
C LEU A 98 23.31 -3.98 -9.06
N LYS A 99 24.34 -3.46 -8.36
CA LYS A 99 25.31 -4.32 -7.66
C LYS A 99 24.77 -4.79 -6.30
N GLY A 100 24.03 -3.94 -5.61
CA GLY A 100 23.35 -4.18 -4.34
C GLY A 100 21.86 -4.47 -4.49
N ALA A 101 21.04 -3.79 -3.69
CA ALA A 101 19.60 -3.85 -3.73
C ALA A 101 18.97 -2.46 -3.55
N LEU A 102 17.79 -2.22 -4.13
CA LEU A 102 17.02 -0.99 -3.96
C LEU A 102 15.54 -1.31 -3.76
N VAL A 103 15.01 -0.93 -2.61
CA VAL A 103 13.57 -0.90 -2.35
C VAL A 103 13.08 0.55 -2.31
N ILE A 104 12.08 0.84 -3.11
CA ILE A 104 11.37 2.11 -3.11
C ILE A 104 10.07 1.88 -2.35
N VAL A 105 9.95 2.43 -1.14
CA VAL A 105 8.70 2.38 -0.39
C VAL A 105 7.89 3.60 -0.74
N SER A 106 6.79 3.38 -1.47
CA SER A 106 5.82 4.42 -1.81
C SER A 106 4.54 4.19 -1.03
N CYS A 107 4.09 5.21 -0.30
CA CYS A 107 2.88 5.10 0.49
C CYS A 107 1.75 5.90 -0.15
N ASP A 108 0.75 5.17 -0.65
CA ASP A 108 -0.43 5.71 -1.31
C ASP A 108 -1.51 6.14 -0.29
N ASP A 109 -2.38 7.03 -0.71
CA ASP A 109 -3.45 7.62 0.12
C ASP A 109 -4.81 7.53 -0.62
N PRO A 110 -5.40 6.30 -0.73
CA PRO A 110 -6.72 6.10 -1.31
C PRO A 110 -7.79 6.91 -0.57
N GLY A 111 -8.69 7.57 -1.30
CA GLY A 111 -9.66 8.48 -0.73
C GLY A 111 -8.99 9.61 0.06
N PRO A 112 -8.26 10.52 -0.59
CA PRO A 112 -7.15 11.31 -0.01
C PRO A 112 -7.44 11.85 1.39
N GLN A 113 -6.79 11.28 2.40
CA GLN A 113 -6.94 11.68 3.81
C GLN A 113 -5.96 12.81 4.18
N SER A 114 -4.76 12.80 3.56
CA SER A 114 -3.70 13.79 3.79
C SER A 114 -3.02 14.25 2.51
N SER A 115 -3.57 13.89 1.36
CA SER A 115 -3.06 14.23 0.03
C SER A 115 -4.01 15.15 -0.71
N GLN A 116 -3.50 15.93 -1.66
CA GLN A 116 -4.33 16.77 -2.54
C GLN A 116 -5.02 15.95 -3.63
N THR A 117 -4.42 14.83 -4.03
CA THR A 117 -4.91 13.97 -5.11
C THR A 117 -4.73 12.51 -4.79
N GLU A 118 -5.57 11.66 -5.35
CA GLU A 118 -5.32 10.23 -5.46
C GLU A 118 -4.27 9.96 -6.52
N GLN A 119 -3.40 8.98 -6.24
CA GLN A 119 -2.45 8.45 -7.20
C GLN A 119 -2.16 6.99 -6.86
N ASP A 120 -2.07 6.15 -7.88
CA ASP A 120 -1.76 4.73 -7.74
C ASP A 120 -0.33 4.45 -8.17
N THR A 121 0.53 4.16 -7.21
CA THR A 121 1.93 3.81 -7.45
C THR A 121 2.08 2.56 -8.32
N ARG A 122 1.12 1.64 -8.32
CA ARG A 122 1.18 0.39 -9.08
C ARG A 122 1.16 0.63 -10.59
N LEU A 123 0.46 1.67 -11.07
CA LEU A 123 0.47 2.09 -12.47
C LEU A 123 1.86 2.56 -12.91
N LEU A 124 2.54 3.35 -12.08
CA LEU A 124 3.91 3.77 -12.34
C LEU A 124 4.89 2.58 -12.34
N ALA A 125 4.73 1.66 -11.39
CA ALA A 125 5.54 0.45 -11.35
C ALA A 125 5.42 -0.38 -12.64
N ALA A 126 4.19 -0.57 -13.13
CA ALA A 126 3.94 -1.26 -14.40
C ALA A 126 4.53 -0.51 -15.60
N PHE A 127 4.41 0.84 -15.62
CA PHE A 127 5.01 1.69 -16.65
C PHE A 127 6.53 1.53 -16.73
N PHE A 128 7.21 1.47 -15.59
CA PHE A 128 8.67 1.28 -15.52
C PHE A 128 9.09 -0.18 -15.67
N GLY A 129 8.18 -1.14 -15.61
CA GLY A 129 8.53 -2.55 -15.56
C GLY A 129 9.20 -2.95 -14.23
N ILE A 130 8.95 -2.23 -13.14
CA ILE A 130 9.51 -2.49 -11.82
C ILE A 130 8.57 -3.42 -11.04
N PRO A 131 9.07 -4.51 -10.43
CA PRO A 131 8.25 -5.34 -9.55
C PRO A 131 7.64 -4.53 -8.41
N VAL A 132 6.33 -4.71 -8.17
CA VAL A 132 5.61 -4.03 -7.10
C VAL A 132 4.83 -5.01 -6.23
N PHE A 133 4.98 -4.84 -4.90
CA PHE A 133 4.32 -5.61 -3.86
C PHE A 133 3.32 -4.74 -3.12
N ASP A 134 2.14 -5.31 -2.79
CA ASP A 134 0.99 -4.61 -2.22
C ASP A 134 0.45 -5.37 -0.99
N PRO A 135 0.91 -5.05 0.23
CA PRO A 135 0.55 -5.75 1.44
C PRO A 135 -0.88 -5.44 1.91
N ALA A 136 -1.53 -6.43 2.52
CA ALA A 136 -2.88 -6.36 3.05
C ALA A 136 -2.96 -6.03 4.56
N SER A 137 -1.84 -6.10 5.28
CA SER A 137 -1.79 -5.83 6.73
C SER A 137 -0.42 -5.31 7.16
N PRO A 138 -0.29 -4.75 8.38
CA PRO A 138 1.01 -4.38 8.95
C PRO A 138 2.01 -5.53 9.00
N LYS A 139 1.56 -6.72 9.40
CA LYS A 139 2.42 -7.91 9.42
C LYS A 139 2.94 -8.22 8.02
N GLU A 140 2.06 -8.27 7.05
CA GLU A 140 2.43 -8.56 5.68
C GLU A 140 3.33 -7.47 5.08
N ALA A 141 3.12 -6.19 5.45
CA ALA A 141 4.00 -5.09 5.04
C ALA A 141 5.44 -5.30 5.53
N GLY A 142 5.62 -5.78 6.75
CA GLY A 142 6.93 -6.17 7.28
C GLY A 142 7.53 -7.38 6.55
N ASP A 143 6.72 -8.40 6.31
CA ASP A 143 7.15 -9.60 5.56
C ASP A 143 7.55 -9.25 4.12
N MET A 144 6.73 -8.45 3.44
CA MET A 144 7.01 -8.01 2.07
C MET A 144 8.21 -7.05 2.00
N ALA A 145 8.43 -6.20 3.00
CA ALA A 145 9.61 -5.35 3.06
C ALA A 145 10.91 -6.18 3.15
N TYR A 146 10.90 -7.22 3.98
CA TYR A 146 12.00 -8.19 4.04
C TYR A 146 12.20 -8.89 2.69
N TYR A 147 11.10 -9.42 2.12
CA TYR A 147 11.12 -10.12 0.84
C TYR A 147 11.60 -9.22 -0.30
N ALA A 148 11.08 -7.99 -0.39
CA ALA A 148 11.41 -7.02 -1.44
C ALA A 148 12.91 -6.70 -1.48
N LEU A 149 13.56 -6.50 -0.31
CA LEU A 149 14.99 -6.23 -0.24
C LEU A 149 15.82 -7.45 -0.69
N LYS A 150 15.39 -8.66 -0.31
CA LYS A 150 16.01 -9.91 -0.76
C LYS A 150 15.81 -10.10 -2.26
N TYR A 151 14.60 -9.94 -2.75
CA TYR A 151 14.26 -10.06 -4.17
C TYR A 151 15.09 -9.09 -5.03
N SER A 152 15.15 -7.81 -4.62
CA SER A 152 15.96 -6.80 -5.30
C SER A 152 17.45 -7.21 -5.36
N TYR A 153 17.98 -7.73 -4.25
CA TYR A 153 19.37 -8.17 -4.17
C TYR A 153 19.67 -9.38 -5.07
N GLU A 154 18.77 -10.33 -5.13
CA GLU A 154 18.92 -11.57 -5.92
C GLU A 154 18.77 -11.31 -7.43
N HIS A 155 17.77 -10.51 -7.80
CA HIS A 155 17.46 -10.22 -9.21
C HIS A 155 18.18 -8.98 -9.76
N LYS A 156 18.87 -8.20 -8.91
CA LYS A 156 19.63 -7.00 -9.29
C LYS A 156 18.78 -5.90 -9.96
N VAL A 157 17.52 -5.77 -9.55
CA VAL A 157 16.57 -4.79 -10.06
C VAL A 157 15.99 -3.96 -8.91
N PRO A 158 15.60 -2.70 -9.18
CA PRO A 158 14.77 -1.94 -8.23
C PRO A 158 13.45 -2.66 -7.97
N VAL A 159 12.88 -2.46 -6.79
CA VAL A 159 11.58 -3.02 -6.40
C VAL A 159 10.76 -1.93 -5.70
N ILE A 160 9.47 -1.88 -5.96
CA ILE A 160 8.54 -1.01 -5.23
C ILE A 160 7.79 -1.83 -4.18
N LEU A 161 7.78 -1.36 -2.95
CA LEU A 161 6.84 -1.76 -1.92
C LEU A 161 5.80 -0.66 -1.79
N ARG A 162 4.58 -0.94 -2.24
CA ARG A 162 3.47 -0.02 -2.12
C ARG A 162 2.75 -0.29 -0.81
N SER A 163 2.60 0.71 0.04
CA SER A 163 1.73 0.66 1.21
C SER A 163 0.58 1.65 1.03
N THR A 164 -0.49 1.50 1.81
CA THR A 164 -1.56 2.49 1.88
C THR A 164 -1.61 3.09 3.28
N HIS A 165 -2.26 4.26 3.43
CA HIS A 165 -2.41 4.90 4.74
C HIS A 165 -3.04 3.95 5.77
N ARG A 166 -3.98 3.08 5.36
CA ARG A 166 -4.61 2.09 6.24
C ARG A 166 -3.62 1.04 6.73
N VAL A 167 -2.81 0.49 5.85
CA VAL A 167 -1.75 -0.46 6.23
C VAL A 167 -0.67 0.23 7.04
N SER A 168 -0.22 1.42 6.60
CA SER A 168 0.85 2.19 7.26
C SER A 168 0.55 2.54 8.72
N HIS A 169 -0.71 2.88 9.03
CA HIS A 169 -1.11 3.35 10.37
C HIS A 169 -1.90 2.31 11.19
N ALA A 170 -2.38 1.22 10.59
CA ALA A 170 -2.96 0.13 11.35
C ALA A 170 -1.93 -0.50 12.29
N ARG A 171 -2.41 -1.08 13.40
CA ARG A 171 -1.56 -1.73 14.41
C ARG A 171 -1.79 -3.23 14.41
N GLU A 172 -0.70 -3.98 14.49
CA GLU A 172 -0.73 -5.42 14.57
C GLU A 172 0.40 -5.94 15.46
N SER A 173 0.25 -7.16 16.00
CA SER A 173 1.29 -7.84 16.77
C SER A 173 2.28 -8.51 15.80
N ILE A 174 3.48 -7.97 15.72
CA ILE A 174 4.53 -8.41 14.78
C ILE A 174 5.57 -9.27 15.53
N GLU A 175 5.92 -10.39 14.92
CA GLU A 175 7.03 -11.21 15.39
C GLU A 175 8.36 -10.63 14.92
N LEU A 176 9.31 -10.54 15.85
CA LEU A 176 10.66 -10.01 15.61
C LEU A 176 11.65 -11.13 15.41
N PHE A 177 12.50 -10.99 14.42
CA PHE A 177 13.56 -11.95 14.08
C PHE A 177 14.94 -11.30 14.20
N ALA A 178 15.97 -12.11 14.37
CA ALA A 178 17.34 -11.64 14.23
C ALA A 178 17.63 -11.30 12.75
N PRO A 179 18.54 -10.36 12.47
CA PRO A 179 18.91 -10.04 11.09
C PRO A 179 19.27 -11.30 10.28
N GLY A 180 18.65 -11.43 9.11
CA GLY A 180 18.85 -12.55 8.18
C GLY A 180 18.17 -13.87 8.55
N SER A 181 17.50 -13.97 9.70
CA SER A 181 16.90 -15.25 10.16
C SER A 181 15.42 -15.42 9.77
N ARG A 182 14.72 -14.36 9.34
CA ARG A 182 13.33 -14.43 8.90
C ARG A 182 13.23 -15.25 7.62
N LYS A 183 12.25 -16.15 7.58
CA LYS A 183 11.85 -16.87 6.36
C LYS A 183 10.52 -16.35 5.92
N VAL A 184 10.43 -15.85 4.70
CA VAL A 184 9.22 -15.27 4.12
C VAL A 184 9.01 -15.84 2.74
N GLU A 185 7.80 -16.32 2.51
CA GLU A 185 7.24 -16.58 1.19
C GLU A 185 6.09 -15.59 0.96
N LEU A 186 5.87 -15.21 -0.29
CA LEU A 186 4.74 -14.34 -0.60
C LEU A 186 3.43 -15.10 -0.38
N ASP A 187 2.54 -14.53 0.41
CA ASP A 187 1.20 -15.06 0.65
C ASP A 187 0.27 -14.75 -0.53
N GLU A 188 0.51 -15.39 -1.67
CA GLU A 188 -0.22 -15.21 -2.93
C GLU A 188 -0.97 -16.50 -3.30
N GLY A 189 -2.04 -16.37 -4.09
CA GLY A 189 -2.74 -17.51 -4.68
C GLY A 189 -4.17 -17.71 -4.22
N LEU A 190 -4.71 -18.89 -4.49
CA LEU A 190 -6.08 -19.25 -4.17
C LEU A 190 -6.29 -19.36 -2.66
N LYS A 191 -7.25 -18.61 -2.12
CA LYS A 191 -7.62 -18.58 -0.70
C LYS A 191 -8.94 -19.31 -0.44
N HIS A 192 -9.93 -19.09 -1.32
CA HIS A 192 -11.20 -19.81 -1.30
C HIS A 192 -11.48 -20.46 -2.66
N LYS A 193 -11.95 -21.69 -2.65
CA LYS A 193 -12.37 -22.42 -3.85
C LYS A 193 -13.89 -22.54 -3.85
N GLY A 194 -14.53 -21.68 -4.59
CA GLY A 194 -15.97 -21.71 -4.81
C GLY A 194 -16.39 -22.61 -5.97
N LYS A 195 -17.64 -22.44 -6.42
CA LYS A 195 -18.28 -23.27 -7.46
C LYS A 195 -17.97 -22.86 -8.91
N GLY A 196 -17.13 -21.85 -9.14
CA GLY A 196 -16.70 -21.42 -10.46
C GLY A 196 -17.59 -20.38 -11.15
N LYS A 197 -18.74 -20.01 -10.59
CA LYS A 197 -19.61 -18.93 -11.14
C LYS A 197 -18.98 -17.56 -11.00
N LEU A 198 -18.47 -17.26 -9.80
CA LEU A 198 -17.83 -15.99 -9.49
C LEU A 198 -16.49 -16.23 -8.82
N GLY A 199 -15.46 -15.61 -9.38
CA GLY A 199 -14.18 -15.43 -8.73
C GLY A 199 -13.96 -13.99 -8.31
N ILE A 200 -13.16 -13.77 -7.27
CA ILE A 200 -12.65 -12.45 -6.91
C ILE A 200 -11.14 -12.48 -6.97
N VAL A 201 -10.54 -11.48 -7.63
CA VAL A 201 -9.10 -11.21 -7.59
C VAL A 201 -8.91 -9.91 -6.83
N SER A 202 -8.09 -9.93 -5.80
CA SER A 202 -7.88 -8.75 -4.95
C SER A 202 -6.46 -8.68 -4.41
N SER A 203 -6.03 -7.46 -4.04
CA SER A 203 -4.72 -7.16 -3.45
C SER A 203 -4.85 -6.18 -2.30
N GLY A 204 -3.78 -6.03 -1.54
CA GLY A 204 -3.67 -5.02 -0.49
C GLY A 204 -4.80 -5.10 0.54
N MET A 205 -5.17 -3.96 1.12
CA MET A 205 -6.21 -3.88 2.14
C MET A 205 -7.57 -4.40 1.65
N THR A 206 -7.89 -4.21 0.37
CA THR A 206 -9.15 -4.66 -0.23
C THR A 206 -9.27 -6.19 -0.16
N TYR A 207 -8.14 -6.92 -0.28
CA TYR A 207 -8.14 -8.37 -0.07
C TYR A 207 -8.52 -8.73 1.38
N ALA A 208 -7.94 -8.06 2.38
CA ALA A 208 -8.26 -8.34 3.78
C ALA A 208 -9.76 -8.14 4.06
N ILE A 209 -10.31 -7.01 3.60
CA ILE A 209 -11.74 -6.69 3.72
C ILE A 209 -12.60 -7.76 3.03
N THR A 210 -12.20 -8.19 1.82
CA THR A 210 -12.94 -9.22 1.07
C THR A 210 -12.97 -10.56 1.82
N MET A 211 -11.85 -10.94 2.45
CA MET A 211 -11.78 -12.15 3.28
C MET A 211 -12.79 -12.11 4.43
N ASP A 212 -12.85 -11.00 5.16
CA ASP A 212 -13.78 -10.83 6.28
C ASP A 212 -15.24 -10.90 5.79
N ILE A 213 -15.57 -10.21 4.70
CA ILE A 213 -16.91 -10.21 4.11
C ILE A 213 -17.35 -11.60 3.66
N LEU A 214 -16.49 -12.34 2.97
CA LEU A 214 -16.80 -13.71 2.54
C LEU A 214 -17.01 -14.65 3.74
N GLY A 215 -16.26 -14.43 4.83
CA GLY A 215 -16.42 -15.14 6.09
C GLY A 215 -17.76 -14.83 6.76
N GLU A 216 -18.09 -13.55 6.93
CA GLU A 216 -19.32 -13.10 7.59
C GLU A 216 -20.59 -13.48 6.81
N LEU A 217 -20.55 -13.39 5.49
CA LEU A 217 -21.67 -13.78 4.63
C LEU A 217 -21.73 -15.29 4.36
N GLY A 218 -20.75 -16.06 4.83
CA GLY A 218 -20.67 -17.51 4.61
C GLY A 218 -20.50 -17.89 3.12
N LEU A 219 -19.93 -17.01 2.31
CA LEU A 219 -19.80 -17.16 0.85
C LEU A 219 -18.49 -17.83 0.39
N GLY A 220 -17.60 -18.20 1.29
CA GLY A 220 -16.30 -18.78 0.96
C GLY A 220 -16.34 -20.11 0.18
N ASN A 221 -17.47 -20.86 0.24
CA ASN A 221 -17.69 -22.07 -0.55
C ASN A 221 -18.41 -21.80 -1.90
N GLU A 222 -18.96 -20.62 -2.10
CA GLU A 222 -19.67 -20.22 -3.32
C GLU A 222 -18.78 -19.41 -4.25
N ILE A 223 -17.97 -18.50 -3.68
CA ILE A 223 -17.13 -17.54 -4.39
C ILE A 223 -15.66 -17.95 -4.24
N SER A 224 -14.95 -18.03 -5.34
CA SER A 224 -13.50 -18.26 -5.32
C SER A 224 -12.77 -16.95 -5.05
N LEU A 225 -11.72 -16.96 -4.21
CA LEU A 225 -10.90 -15.77 -3.93
C LEU A 225 -9.44 -16.07 -4.23
N TYR A 226 -8.84 -15.22 -5.04
CA TYR A 226 -7.41 -15.24 -5.36
C TYR A 226 -6.74 -13.96 -4.86
N LYS A 227 -5.73 -14.10 -4.03
CA LYS A 227 -4.89 -13.02 -3.54
C LYS A 227 -3.74 -12.75 -4.47
N VAL A 228 -3.56 -11.49 -4.87
CA VAL A 228 -2.39 -11.01 -5.61
C VAL A 228 -1.55 -10.16 -4.68
N SER A 229 -0.34 -10.60 -4.39
CA SER A 229 0.62 -9.89 -3.54
C SER A 229 1.68 -9.16 -4.34
N ARG A 230 2.07 -9.70 -5.50
CA ARG A 230 2.91 -9.04 -6.48
C ARG A 230 2.07 -8.61 -7.69
N ILE A 231 1.78 -7.32 -7.76
CA ILE A 231 0.93 -6.77 -8.82
C ILE A 231 1.63 -6.79 -10.18
N PHE A 232 2.93 -6.54 -10.21
CA PHE A 232 3.74 -6.59 -11.42
C PHE A 232 5.11 -7.25 -11.14
N PRO A 233 5.60 -8.14 -12.03
CA PRO A 233 4.83 -8.84 -13.04
C PRO A 233 3.84 -9.82 -12.42
N LEU A 234 2.65 -9.94 -12.99
CA LEU A 234 1.62 -10.87 -12.51
C LEU A 234 2.08 -12.33 -12.67
N ALA A 235 1.72 -13.14 -11.69
CA ALA A 235 1.91 -14.59 -11.79
C ALA A 235 0.94 -15.19 -12.83
N PRO A 236 1.40 -16.12 -13.71
CA PRO A 236 0.54 -16.76 -14.72
C PRO A 236 -0.66 -17.50 -14.11
N GLU A 237 -0.58 -17.87 -12.84
CA GLU A 237 -1.63 -18.55 -12.07
C GLU A 237 -2.89 -17.69 -11.92
N VAL A 238 -2.76 -16.37 -11.90
CA VAL A 238 -3.90 -15.42 -11.87
C VAL A 238 -4.76 -15.60 -13.12
N ILE A 239 -4.13 -15.68 -14.29
CA ILE A 239 -4.83 -15.89 -15.59
C ILE A 239 -5.50 -17.28 -15.61
N LYS A 240 -4.81 -18.31 -15.11
CA LYS A 240 -5.40 -19.66 -14.99
C LYS A 240 -6.60 -19.67 -14.05
N PHE A 241 -6.55 -18.87 -12.97
CA PHE A 241 -7.67 -18.71 -12.05
C PHE A 241 -8.87 -18.06 -12.73
N ILE A 242 -8.68 -16.90 -13.41
CA ILE A 242 -9.73 -16.19 -14.14
C ILE A 242 -10.40 -17.10 -15.18
N ASN A 243 -9.62 -17.87 -15.92
CA ASN A 243 -10.14 -18.75 -16.96
C ASN A 243 -11.07 -19.84 -16.43
N ARG A 244 -10.95 -20.21 -15.16
CA ARG A 244 -11.80 -21.23 -14.51
C ARG A 244 -13.11 -20.67 -13.95
N GLN A 245 -13.28 -19.35 -13.91
CA GLN A 245 -14.50 -18.70 -13.44
C GLN A 245 -15.40 -18.32 -14.61
N GLU A 246 -16.72 -18.24 -14.40
CA GLU A 246 -17.64 -17.66 -15.39
C GLU A 246 -17.47 -16.14 -15.47
N LYS A 247 -17.42 -15.48 -14.30
CA LYS A 247 -17.09 -14.06 -14.14
C LYS A 247 -16.05 -13.89 -13.04
N THR A 248 -15.26 -12.84 -13.15
CA THR A 248 -14.25 -12.48 -12.14
C THR A 248 -14.39 -11.01 -11.77
N LEU A 249 -14.62 -10.74 -10.49
CA LEU A 249 -14.63 -9.39 -9.94
C LEU A 249 -13.22 -9.02 -9.50
N VAL A 250 -12.73 -7.87 -9.93
CA VAL A 250 -11.46 -7.28 -9.46
C VAL A 250 -11.77 -6.23 -8.42
N LEU A 251 -11.24 -6.44 -7.21
CA LEU A 251 -11.36 -5.49 -6.09
C LEU A 251 -9.96 -4.95 -5.76
N GLU A 252 -9.73 -3.70 -6.10
CA GLU A 252 -8.43 -3.03 -5.94
C GLU A 252 -8.59 -1.53 -5.65
N GLU A 253 -7.59 -0.97 -5.01
CA GLU A 253 -7.40 0.47 -4.74
C GLU A 253 -6.00 0.88 -5.20
N THR A 254 -5.78 2.03 -5.76
CA THR A 254 -6.62 3.24 -5.88
C THR A 254 -7.32 3.30 -7.22
N ASP A 255 -6.64 2.87 -8.27
CA ASP A 255 -7.01 2.96 -9.67
C ASP A 255 -7.06 1.55 -10.32
N VAL A 256 -7.22 1.51 -11.64
CA VAL A 256 -7.35 0.27 -12.43
C VAL A 256 -5.99 -0.37 -12.77
N ALA A 257 -5.14 -0.59 -11.77
CA ALA A 257 -3.82 -1.15 -12.00
C ALA A 257 -3.87 -2.65 -12.31
N LEU A 258 -4.45 -3.45 -11.41
CA LEU A 258 -4.57 -4.89 -11.58
C LEU A 258 -5.54 -5.25 -12.71
N GLU A 259 -6.71 -4.61 -12.76
CA GLU A 259 -7.70 -4.80 -13.82
C GLU A 259 -7.10 -4.52 -15.21
N SER A 260 -6.23 -3.50 -15.34
CA SER A 260 -5.54 -3.18 -16.59
C SER A 260 -4.57 -4.27 -17.07
N LEU A 261 -3.95 -4.97 -16.13
CA LEU A 261 -3.01 -6.06 -16.45
C LEU A 261 -3.72 -7.36 -16.80
N LEU A 262 -5.00 -7.50 -16.46
CA LEU A 262 -5.75 -8.74 -16.66
C LEU A 262 -6.41 -8.87 -18.02
N ASP A 263 -6.75 -7.77 -18.68
CA ASP A 263 -7.34 -7.64 -20.03
C ASP A 263 -8.12 -8.87 -20.55
N HIS A 264 -9.23 -9.21 -19.88
CA HIS A 264 -10.05 -10.38 -20.22
C HIS A 264 -11.47 -9.99 -20.67
N GLY A 265 -11.64 -8.78 -21.19
CA GLY A 265 -12.89 -8.29 -21.76
C GLY A 265 -14.07 -8.39 -20.77
N GLU A 266 -15.25 -8.77 -21.28
CA GLU A 266 -16.48 -8.86 -20.47
C GLU A 266 -16.47 -9.90 -19.34
N LYS A 267 -15.46 -10.74 -19.27
CA LYS A 267 -15.31 -11.75 -18.23
C LYS A 267 -14.86 -11.12 -16.91
N VAL A 268 -14.15 -10.00 -16.97
CA VAL A 268 -13.64 -9.27 -15.81
C VAL A 268 -14.58 -8.11 -15.49
N LEU A 269 -15.06 -8.08 -14.27
CA LEU A 269 -15.88 -7.04 -13.67
C LEU A 269 -15.01 -6.20 -12.73
N GLY A 270 -15.15 -4.90 -12.75
CA GLY A 270 -14.35 -4.01 -11.90
C GLY A 270 -14.77 -2.55 -12.09
N ARG A 271 -13.81 -1.65 -11.99
CA ARG A 271 -14.03 -0.20 -12.18
C ARG A 271 -14.42 0.14 -13.62
N ARG A 272 -13.79 -0.51 -14.62
CA ARG A 272 -14.06 -0.26 -16.04
C ARG A 272 -15.46 -0.68 -16.46
N SER A 273 -16.00 -1.72 -15.85
CA SER A 273 -17.34 -2.21 -16.10
C SER A 273 -18.42 -1.52 -15.23
N GLY A 274 -18.02 -0.61 -14.34
CA GLY A 274 -18.94 0.13 -13.47
C GLY A 274 -19.43 -0.64 -12.24
N HIS A 275 -18.94 -1.86 -11.99
CA HIS A 275 -19.33 -2.64 -10.80
C HIS A 275 -18.61 -2.18 -9.53
N VAL A 276 -17.47 -1.51 -9.68
CA VAL A 276 -16.69 -0.92 -8.60
C VAL A 276 -16.64 0.60 -8.80
N PRO A 277 -16.77 1.43 -7.75
CA PRO A 277 -16.67 2.90 -7.87
C PRO A 277 -15.38 3.33 -8.55
N GLY A 278 -15.46 4.35 -9.42
CA GLY A 278 -14.33 4.81 -10.24
C GLY A 278 -13.19 5.49 -9.47
N ALA A 279 -13.44 5.93 -8.22
CA ALA A 279 -12.48 6.60 -7.37
C ALA A 279 -12.84 6.37 -5.89
N GLY A 280 -11.93 6.73 -5.00
CA GLY A 280 -12.14 6.68 -3.57
C GLY A 280 -11.77 5.36 -2.91
N GLU A 281 -11.82 5.38 -1.60
CA GLU A 281 -11.49 4.26 -0.73
C GLU A 281 -12.57 3.17 -0.78
N LEU A 282 -12.17 1.93 -0.90
CA LEU A 282 -13.04 0.77 -0.79
C LEU A 282 -13.17 0.36 0.69
N THR A 283 -14.11 1.02 1.38
CA THR A 283 -14.41 0.69 2.77
C THR A 283 -15.11 -0.66 2.88
N TYR A 284 -15.23 -1.18 4.10
CA TYR A 284 -15.92 -2.44 4.37
C TYR A 284 -17.35 -2.48 3.77
N ASP A 285 -18.16 -1.44 4.02
CA ASP A 285 -19.53 -1.38 3.52
C ASP A 285 -19.58 -1.33 1.98
N VAL A 286 -18.71 -0.54 1.37
CA VAL A 286 -18.61 -0.44 -0.11
C VAL A 286 -18.28 -1.80 -0.71
N VAL A 287 -17.27 -2.50 -0.17
CA VAL A 287 -16.88 -3.82 -0.68
C VAL A 287 -17.98 -4.85 -0.45
N ARG A 288 -18.64 -4.85 0.73
CA ARG A 288 -19.77 -5.74 1.05
C ARG A 288 -20.91 -5.58 0.04
N ASP A 289 -21.25 -4.33 -0.25
CA ASP A 289 -22.36 -4.01 -1.16
C ASP A 289 -22.02 -4.42 -2.60
N ILE A 290 -20.79 -4.19 -3.04
CA ILE A 290 -20.30 -4.64 -4.36
C ILE A 290 -20.34 -6.16 -4.46
N VAL A 291 -19.74 -6.88 -3.48
CA VAL A 291 -19.72 -8.36 -3.46
C VAL A 291 -21.13 -8.91 -3.45
N SER A 292 -22.03 -8.32 -2.64
CA SER A 292 -23.42 -8.75 -2.54
C SER A 292 -24.19 -8.54 -3.83
N SER A 293 -24.00 -7.41 -4.51
CA SER A 293 -24.65 -7.09 -5.78
C SER A 293 -24.19 -8.03 -6.89
N VAL A 294 -22.87 -8.14 -7.08
CA VAL A 294 -22.31 -8.99 -8.14
C VAL A 294 -22.63 -10.47 -7.90
N ALA A 295 -22.60 -10.93 -6.64
CA ALA A 295 -22.98 -12.31 -6.30
C ALA A 295 -24.44 -12.60 -6.69
N LYS A 296 -25.37 -11.69 -6.41
CA LYS A 296 -26.80 -11.81 -6.81
C LYS A 296 -26.96 -11.83 -8.33
N GLU A 297 -26.25 -10.99 -9.05
CA GLU A 297 -26.23 -10.97 -10.53
C GLU A 297 -25.79 -12.31 -11.12
N GLN A 298 -24.87 -13.01 -10.45
CA GLN A 298 -24.41 -14.35 -10.84
C GLN A 298 -25.30 -15.47 -10.27
N GLY A 299 -26.46 -15.15 -9.71
CA GLY A 299 -27.42 -16.13 -9.16
C GLY A 299 -26.92 -16.83 -7.90
N ILE A 300 -26.00 -16.23 -7.16
CA ILE A 300 -25.53 -16.70 -5.86
C ILE A 300 -26.44 -16.13 -4.77
N LYS A 301 -26.97 -17.00 -3.91
CA LYS A 301 -27.82 -16.57 -2.78
C LYS A 301 -26.95 -15.90 -1.72
N VAL A 302 -27.15 -14.61 -1.51
CA VAL A 302 -26.48 -13.85 -0.46
C VAL A 302 -27.38 -13.78 0.77
N PRO A 303 -26.91 -14.19 1.95
CA PRO A 303 -27.67 -14.04 3.19
C PRO A 303 -27.98 -12.57 3.49
N ALA A 304 -29.06 -12.32 4.21
CA ALA A 304 -29.39 -10.99 4.67
C ALA A 304 -28.34 -10.54 5.71
N PHE A 305 -27.72 -9.41 5.45
CA PHE A 305 -26.84 -8.77 6.42
C PHE A 305 -27.67 -7.95 7.41
N LYS A 306 -27.49 -8.21 8.71
CA LYS A 306 -28.07 -7.41 9.77
C LYS A 306 -26.98 -6.47 10.28
N ALA A 307 -27.09 -5.18 9.93
CA ALA A 307 -26.17 -4.18 10.46
C ALA A 307 -26.31 -4.08 11.98
N ASP A 308 -25.19 -4.06 12.68
CA ASP A 308 -25.13 -3.64 14.07
C ASP A 308 -25.05 -2.11 14.12
N THR A 309 -26.15 -1.45 14.45
CA THR A 309 -26.26 0.02 14.52
C THR A 309 -25.94 0.56 15.92
N SER A 310 -25.48 -0.26 16.84
CA SER A 310 -25.26 0.13 18.23
C SER A 310 -24.29 1.32 18.40
N ILE A 311 -23.26 1.39 17.54
CA ILE A 311 -22.29 2.49 17.54
C ILE A 311 -22.92 3.76 16.98
N GLU A 312 -23.60 3.67 15.83
CA GLU A 312 -24.31 4.80 15.21
C GLU A 312 -25.39 5.37 16.15
N ASP A 313 -26.11 4.49 16.84
CA ASP A 313 -27.13 4.90 17.79
C ASP A 313 -26.51 5.57 19.01
N ALA A 314 -25.42 5.06 19.54
CA ALA A 314 -24.66 5.70 20.62
C ALA A 314 -24.07 7.06 20.18
N LEU A 315 -23.60 7.19 18.94
CA LEU A 315 -23.06 8.44 18.40
C LEU A 315 -24.13 9.54 18.23
N LYS A 316 -25.40 9.19 18.02
CA LYS A 316 -26.51 10.16 17.96
C LYS A 316 -26.71 10.91 19.31
N GLU A 317 -26.37 10.25 20.41
CA GLU A 317 -26.46 10.83 21.75
C GLU A 317 -25.26 11.71 22.11
N VAL A 318 -24.15 11.61 21.37
CA VAL A 318 -22.92 12.34 21.61
C VAL A 318 -22.87 13.63 20.81
N LYS A 319 -22.81 14.77 21.52
CA LYS A 319 -22.57 16.07 20.87
C LYS A 319 -21.13 16.18 20.39
N ILE A 320 -20.88 15.86 19.14
CA ILE A 320 -19.56 16.01 18.52
C ILE A 320 -19.32 17.50 18.24
N VAL A 321 -18.30 18.07 18.88
CA VAL A 321 -17.87 19.46 18.61
C VAL A 321 -17.08 19.47 17.31
N PRO A 322 -17.50 20.24 16.28
CA PRO A 322 -16.74 20.36 15.05
C PRO A 322 -15.31 20.84 15.30
N ARG A 323 -14.33 20.11 14.78
CA ARG A 323 -12.91 20.47 14.83
C ARG A 323 -12.41 20.76 13.41
N PRO A 324 -12.62 21.98 12.88
CA PRO A 324 -12.11 22.33 11.56
C PRO A 324 -10.58 22.20 11.56
N PRO A 325 -9.97 21.86 10.41
CA PRO A 325 -8.53 21.81 10.28
C PRO A 325 -7.88 23.12 10.71
N LYS A 326 -6.86 23.04 11.57
CA LYS A 326 -6.10 24.20 12.04
C LYS A 326 -4.62 23.89 11.98
N LEU A 327 -3.82 24.89 11.64
CA LEU A 327 -2.36 24.78 11.72
C LEU A 327 -1.95 24.54 13.19
N CYS A 328 -1.05 23.60 13.40
CA CYS A 328 -0.58 23.20 14.73
C CYS A 328 0.04 24.37 15.50
N ALA A 329 0.01 24.30 16.83
CA ALA A 329 0.75 25.25 17.66
C ALA A 329 2.26 25.12 17.36
N GLY A 330 2.93 26.26 17.13
CA GLY A 330 4.35 26.28 16.74
C GLY A 330 4.65 25.93 15.28
N CYS A 331 3.63 25.72 14.44
CA CYS A 331 3.80 25.46 13.02
C CYS A 331 4.42 26.69 12.32
N SER A 332 5.51 26.50 11.58
CA SER A 332 6.16 27.57 10.79
C SER A 332 5.23 28.18 9.74
N HIS A 333 4.33 27.41 9.16
CA HIS A 333 3.32 27.90 8.22
C HIS A 333 2.41 28.97 8.82
N ARG A 334 2.08 28.91 10.12
CA ARG A 334 1.29 29.97 10.78
C ARG A 334 2.00 31.29 10.73
N ALA A 335 3.30 31.33 11.02
CA ALA A 335 4.10 32.53 10.98
C ALA A 335 4.23 33.07 9.54
N SER A 336 4.50 32.21 8.59
CA SER A 336 4.63 32.56 7.17
C SER A 336 3.31 33.10 6.60
N PHE A 337 2.18 32.42 6.82
CA PHE A 337 0.86 32.89 6.35
C PHE A 337 0.46 34.20 7.04
N TYR A 338 0.76 34.36 8.33
CA TYR A 338 0.50 35.61 9.04
C TYR A 338 1.30 36.75 8.46
N ALA A 339 2.61 36.57 8.23
CA ALA A 339 3.48 37.57 7.64
C ALA A 339 3.04 37.96 6.22
N MET A 340 2.74 36.97 5.38
CA MET A 340 2.25 37.20 4.03
C MET A 340 0.94 37.98 4.02
N ARG A 341 -0.04 37.58 4.85
CA ARG A 341 -1.34 38.25 4.95
C ARG A 341 -1.22 39.68 5.51
N SER A 342 -0.26 39.92 6.42
CA SER A 342 -0.01 41.24 6.96
C SER A 342 0.66 42.18 5.93
N ALA A 343 1.51 41.61 5.07
CA ALA A 343 2.20 42.38 4.03
C ALA A 343 1.32 42.61 2.77
N PHE A 344 0.39 41.69 2.46
CA PHE A 344 -0.40 41.68 1.23
C PHE A 344 -1.85 41.37 1.54
N SER A 345 -2.61 42.32 2.09
CA SER A 345 -3.99 42.11 2.60
C SER A 345 -4.99 41.64 1.53
N ASP A 346 -4.79 42.04 0.27
CA ASP A 346 -5.72 41.80 -0.85
C ASP A 346 -5.29 40.70 -1.80
N THR A 347 -4.34 39.85 -1.38
CA THR A 347 -3.78 38.78 -2.22
C THR A 347 -4.30 37.41 -1.82
N ILE A 348 -4.53 36.54 -2.80
CA ILE A 348 -4.86 35.13 -2.58
C ILE A 348 -3.53 34.35 -2.45
N PHE A 349 -3.38 33.63 -1.36
CA PHE A 349 -2.25 32.74 -1.12
C PHE A 349 -2.75 31.30 -1.31
N PRO A 350 -2.45 30.64 -2.45
CA PRO A 350 -2.75 29.21 -2.60
C PRO A 350 -1.85 28.42 -1.64
N GLY A 351 -2.48 27.57 -0.80
CA GLY A 351 -1.83 26.72 0.18
C GLY A 351 -1.65 25.30 -0.32
#